data_939f78e809470d88b4ff292fe57a74a3
#
_entry.id   939f78e809470d88b4ff292fe57a74a3
#
_cell.length_a   1.000
_cell.length_b   1.000
_cell.length_c   1.000
_cell.angle_alpha   90.00
_cell.angle_beta   90.00
_cell.angle_gamma   90.00
#
_symmetry.space_group_name_H-M   'P 1'
#
loop_
_entity.id
_entity.type
_entity.pdbx_description
1 polymer ?
#
loop_
_entity_poly.entity_id
_entity_poly.type
_entity_poly.pdbx_seq_one_letter_code
_entity_poly.pdbx_strand_id
1 'polypeptide(L)'
;YKDSLNTLAAKLSDMTAGYISNGNGGYSISGLDEYFQNGATGTFESIGLFQGGTVDSLEFNVSAMADLTQNDLDYLATLQWSEDIDFGGTNTTSFSKYYQILQVQIAADKESVDFKHSTQLAVTESLKNNYDAITKVDKDEEMIKLIQFQAAYEANAKLITMVDEMLQTILGMKR
;
A
#
# COMPACT_ATOMS: atom_id res chain seq x y z
N TYR A 1 6.41 -6.36 -3.17
CA TYR A 1 6.36 -7.44 -2.17
C TYR A 1 6.18 -8.82 -2.79
N LYS A 2 5.29 -8.97 -3.79
CA LYS A 2 5.09 -10.27 -4.44
C LYS A 2 6.39 -10.78 -5.05
N ASP A 3 7.18 -9.92 -5.67
CA ASP A 3 8.47 -10.29 -6.25
C ASP A 3 9.49 -10.71 -5.19
N SER A 4 9.54 -10.00 -4.06
CA SER A 4 10.42 -10.37 -2.94
C SER A 4 10.03 -11.70 -2.31
N LEU A 5 8.73 -11.97 -2.19
CA LEU A 5 8.22 -13.27 -1.73
C LEU A 5 8.48 -14.38 -2.75
N ASN A 6 8.36 -14.09 -4.04
CA ASN A 6 8.72 -15.03 -5.09
C ASN A 6 10.21 -15.36 -5.08
N THR A 7 11.07 -14.35 -4.85
CA THR A 7 12.51 -14.57 -4.67
C THR A 7 12.80 -15.50 -3.49
N LEU A 8 12.11 -15.28 -2.36
CA LEU A 8 12.23 -16.15 -1.19
C LEU A 8 11.80 -17.59 -1.51
N ALA A 9 10.66 -17.75 -2.20
CA ALA A 9 10.13 -19.07 -2.57
C ALA A 9 11.05 -19.80 -3.56
N ALA A 10 11.55 -19.10 -4.57
CA ALA A 10 12.49 -19.64 -5.54
C ALA A 10 13.77 -20.10 -4.86
N LYS A 11 14.37 -19.27 -4.00
CA LYS A 11 15.58 -19.65 -3.25
C LYS A 11 15.33 -20.80 -2.30
N LEU A 12 14.19 -20.87 -1.64
CA LEU A 12 13.84 -22.01 -0.79
C LEU A 12 13.75 -23.29 -1.61
N SER A 13 13.10 -23.26 -2.78
CA SER A 13 13.02 -24.38 -3.69
C SER A 13 14.40 -24.80 -4.20
N ASP A 14 15.21 -23.84 -4.68
CA ASP A 14 16.55 -24.10 -5.22
C ASP A 14 17.49 -24.69 -4.18
N MET A 15 17.53 -24.11 -2.98
CA MET A 15 18.43 -24.53 -1.90
C MET A 15 18.03 -25.87 -1.28
N THR A 16 16.76 -26.23 -1.36
CA THR A 16 16.25 -27.53 -0.89
C THR A 16 16.09 -28.57 -2.00
N ALA A 17 16.43 -28.23 -3.25
CA ALA A 17 16.45 -29.16 -4.36
C ALA A 17 17.55 -30.24 -4.19
N GLY A 18 18.66 -29.86 -3.59
CA GLY A 18 19.77 -30.75 -3.30
C GLY A 18 21.04 -29.98 -2.92
N TYR A 19 22.10 -30.71 -2.72
CA TYR A 19 23.41 -30.16 -2.39
C TYR A 19 24.53 -30.95 -3.07
N ILE A 20 25.72 -30.38 -3.11
CA ILE A 20 26.90 -31.10 -3.59
C ILE A 20 27.72 -31.57 -2.39
N SER A 21 27.81 -32.88 -2.26
CA SER A 21 28.63 -33.54 -1.26
C SER A 21 30.09 -33.61 -1.75
N ASN A 22 31.02 -33.13 -0.97
CA ASN A 22 32.48 -33.27 -1.25
C ASN A 22 33.07 -34.58 -0.74
N GLY A 23 32.22 -35.49 -0.26
CA GLY A 23 32.64 -36.79 0.26
C GLY A 23 33.31 -36.77 1.65
N ASN A 24 33.53 -35.59 2.23
CA ASN A 24 34.21 -35.41 3.52
C ASN A 24 33.29 -34.77 4.59
N GLY A 25 31.97 -34.86 4.40
CA GLY A 25 30.98 -34.23 5.30
C GLY A 25 30.87 -32.73 5.16
N GLY A 26 31.46 -32.12 4.12
CA GLY A 26 31.29 -30.71 3.79
C GLY A 26 30.19 -30.52 2.72
N TYR A 27 29.43 -29.44 2.87
CA TYR A 27 28.39 -29.05 1.94
C TYR A 27 28.77 -27.69 1.35
N SER A 28 28.46 -27.47 0.06
CA SER A 28 28.51 -26.12 -0.49
C SER A 28 27.12 -25.52 -0.45
N ILE A 29 27.00 -24.39 0.21
CA ILE A 29 25.75 -23.65 0.41
C ILE A 29 25.56 -22.58 -0.67
N SER A 30 26.61 -22.28 -1.44
CA SER A 30 26.48 -21.37 -2.59
C SER A 30 25.55 -21.99 -3.62
N GLY A 31 24.58 -21.18 -4.11
CA GLY A 31 23.52 -21.66 -5.00
C GLY A 31 24.04 -22.57 -6.11
N LEU A 32 23.29 -23.57 -6.46
CA LEU A 32 23.61 -24.59 -7.47
C LEU A 32 24.28 -24.02 -8.74
N ASP A 33 23.85 -22.87 -9.21
CA ASP A 33 24.38 -22.21 -10.40
C ASP A 33 25.83 -21.75 -10.22
N GLU A 34 26.18 -21.20 -9.08
CA GLU A 34 27.53 -20.70 -8.80
C GLU A 34 28.52 -21.84 -8.57
N TYR A 35 28.03 -22.92 -7.97
CA TYR A 35 28.84 -24.11 -7.76
C TYR A 35 29.18 -24.84 -9.06
N PHE A 36 28.22 -24.97 -9.98
CA PHE A 36 28.46 -25.56 -11.30
C PHE A 36 29.34 -24.68 -12.19
N GLN A 37 29.22 -23.36 -12.09
CA GLN A 37 30.04 -22.42 -12.87
C GLN A 37 31.51 -22.41 -12.43
N ASN A 38 31.78 -22.64 -11.14
CA ASN A 38 33.15 -22.61 -10.60
C ASN A 38 33.90 -23.95 -10.69
N GLY A 39 33.36 -24.97 -11.36
CA GLY A 39 34.02 -26.24 -11.60
C GLY A 39 34.24 -27.06 -10.33
N ALA A 40 33.39 -26.92 -9.35
CA ALA A 40 33.46 -27.68 -8.12
C ALA A 40 33.31 -29.19 -8.37
N THR A 41 34.15 -29.99 -7.74
CA THR A 41 34.14 -31.45 -7.82
C THR A 41 33.33 -32.04 -6.66
N GLY A 42 32.29 -32.76 -6.98
CA GLY A 42 31.43 -33.42 -5.98
C GLY A 42 30.26 -34.16 -6.66
N THR A 43 29.53 -34.89 -5.86
CA THR A 43 28.31 -35.59 -6.31
C THR A 43 27.11 -34.79 -5.89
N PHE A 44 26.18 -34.52 -6.83
CA PHE A 44 24.93 -33.88 -6.51
C PHE A 44 23.97 -34.90 -5.82
N GLU A 45 23.60 -34.59 -4.61
CA GLU A 45 22.62 -35.31 -3.83
C GLU A 45 21.27 -34.60 -3.91
N SER A 46 20.29 -35.22 -4.53
CA SER A 46 18.97 -34.64 -4.76
C SER A 46 18.06 -34.81 -3.55
N ILE A 47 17.50 -33.75 -3.03
CA ILE A 47 16.50 -33.81 -1.95
C ILE A 47 15.10 -33.50 -2.51
N GLY A 48 14.93 -32.37 -3.19
CA GLY A 48 13.67 -31.94 -3.78
C GLY A 48 12.53 -31.71 -2.77
N LEU A 49 12.85 -31.15 -1.60
CA LEU A 49 11.92 -30.98 -0.48
C LEU A 49 10.81 -29.98 -0.78
N PHE A 50 11.17 -28.87 -1.42
CA PHE A 50 10.23 -27.89 -1.93
C PHE A 50 10.34 -27.81 -3.44
N GLN A 51 9.19 -27.61 -4.10
CA GLN A 51 9.08 -27.46 -5.55
C GLN A 51 8.27 -26.20 -5.88
N GLY A 52 8.58 -25.60 -7.03
CA GLY A 52 7.95 -24.35 -7.46
C GLY A 52 8.80 -23.11 -7.18
N GLY A 53 8.77 -22.16 -8.11
CA GLY A 53 9.60 -20.94 -8.06
C GLY A 53 8.85 -19.67 -7.61
N THR A 54 7.60 -19.78 -7.21
CA THR A 54 6.78 -18.66 -6.78
C THR A 54 5.95 -19.02 -5.55
N VAL A 55 5.49 -17.99 -4.81
CA VAL A 55 4.63 -18.22 -3.63
C VAL A 55 3.36 -19.00 -3.98
N ASP A 56 2.80 -18.75 -5.16
CA ASP A 56 1.57 -19.39 -5.62
C ASP A 56 1.80 -20.85 -6.06
N SER A 57 3.04 -21.23 -6.42
CA SER A 57 3.41 -22.56 -6.94
C SER A 57 4.29 -23.35 -5.98
N LEU A 58 4.67 -22.77 -4.84
CA LEU A 58 5.54 -23.44 -3.88
C LEU A 58 4.77 -24.56 -3.19
N GLU A 59 5.22 -25.80 -3.39
CA GLU A 59 4.63 -27.01 -2.82
C GLU A 59 5.67 -27.79 -2.03
N PHE A 60 5.24 -28.41 -0.94
CA PHE A 60 6.06 -29.31 -0.16
C PHE A 60 5.95 -30.73 -0.70
N ASN A 61 7.08 -31.33 -1.04
CA ASN A 61 7.14 -32.68 -1.56
C ASN A 61 7.20 -33.71 -0.43
N VAL A 62 6.04 -34.24 -0.05
CA VAL A 62 5.93 -35.23 1.01
C VAL A 62 6.69 -36.54 0.69
N SER A 63 6.79 -36.93 -0.58
CA SER A 63 7.50 -38.12 -0.98
C SER A 63 9.01 -38.01 -0.74
N ALA A 64 9.60 -36.82 -0.96
CA ALA A 64 11.02 -36.59 -0.68
C ALA A 64 11.34 -36.73 0.81
N MET A 65 10.39 -36.45 1.69
CA MET A 65 10.58 -36.56 3.13
C MET A 65 10.83 -38.02 3.61
N ALA A 66 10.27 -39.01 2.90
CA ALA A 66 10.44 -40.40 3.25
C ALA A 66 11.85 -40.95 2.92
N ASP A 67 12.52 -40.32 1.97
CA ASP A 67 13.82 -40.76 1.45
C ASP A 67 15.01 -39.99 2.05
N LEU A 68 14.76 -39.01 2.98
CA LEU A 68 15.81 -38.21 3.60
C LEU A 68 16.80 -39.05 4.39
N THR A 69 18.07 -38.87 4.08
CA THR A 69 19.19 -39.44 4.83
C THR A 69 19.62 -38.52 5.97
N GLN A 70 20.48 -39.03 6.87
CA GLN A 70 21.07 -38.21 7.93
C GLN A 70 21.87 -37.03 7.36
N ASN A 71 22.58 -37.21 6.25
CA ASN A 71 23.36 -36.16 5.60
C ASN A 71 22.47 -35.06 5.03
N ASP A 72 21.30 -35.42 4.50
CA ASP A 72 20.30 -34.46 4.00
C ASP A 72 19.75 -33.59 5.14
N LEU A 73 19.47 -34.23 6.29
CA LEU A 73 19.02 -33.47 7.49
C LEU A 73 20.09 -32.56 8.03
N ASP A 74 21.36 -32.98 8.05
CA ASP A 74 22.47 -32.16 8.48
C ASP A 74 22.67 -30.98 7.53
N TYR A 75 22.54 -31.17 6.21
CA TYR A 75 22.56 -30.11 5.21
C TYR A 75 21.40 -29.10 5.43
N LEU A 76 20.18 -29.57 5.57
CA LEU A 76 19.02 -28.70 5.80
C LEU A 76 19.13 -27.91 7.11
N ALA A 77 19.69 -28.52 8.16
CA ALA A 77 19.97 -27.83 9.41
C ALA A 77 21.02 -26.72 9.24
N THR A 78 22.07 -26.99 8.43
CA THR A 78 23.07 -25.97 8.11
C THR A 78 22.49 -24.82 7.30
N LEU A 79 21.59 -25.12 6.35
CA LEU A 79 20.90 -24.14 5.52
C LEU A 79 20.10 -23.13 6.33
N GLN A 80 19.48 -23.55 7.43
CA GLN A 80 18.72 -22.66 8.33
C GLN A 80 19.58 -21.52 8.90
N TRP A 81 20.86 -21.81 9.17
CA TRP A 81 21.78 -20.86 9.81
C TRP A 81 22.73 -20.16 8.82
N SER A 82 22.67 -20.56 7.54
CA SER A 82 23.54 -19.94 6.53
C SER A 82 23.19 -18.47 6.31
N GLU A 83 24.23 -17.61 6.35
CA GLU A 83 24.13 -16.18 6.04
C GLU A 83 24.62 -15.84 4.63
N ASP A 84 25.09 -16.85 3.86
CA ASP A 84 25.72 -16.68 2.55
C ASP A 84 24.74 -16.84 1.39
N ILE A 85 23.43 -16.74 1.64
CA ILE A 85 22.40 -16.91 0.62
C ILE A 85 22.19 -15.59 -0.11
N ASP A 86 22.40 -15.57 -1.42
CA ASP A 86 22.12 -14.44 -2.30
C ASP A 86 20.64 -14.42 -2.74
N PHE A 87 19.92 -13.40 -2.35
CA PHE A 87 18.53 -13.15 -2.75
C PHE A 87 18.43 -12.13 -3.90
N GLY A 88 19.51 -11.94 -4.68
CA GLY A 88 19.54 -10.99 -5.80
C GLY A 88 19.90 -9.55 -5.41
N GLY A 89 20.50 -9.38 -4.23
CA GLY A 89 21.01 -8.09 -3.74
C GLY A 89 22.55 -8.01 -3.77
N THR A 90 23.08 -6.93 -3.20
CA THR A 90 24.53 -6.75 -3.05
C THR A 90 25.12 -7.51 -1.86
N ASN A 91 24.31 -8.01 -0.97
CA ASN A 91 24.74 -8.69 0.26
C ASN A 91 23.99 -10.03 0.40
N THR A 92 24.74 -11.03 0.82
CA THR A 92 24.19 -12.32 1.24
C THR A 92 23.53 -12.21 2.61
N THR A 93 22.55 -13.06 2.89
CA THR A 93 21.83 -13.07 4.16
C THR A 93 21.14 -14.42 4.40
N SER A 94 20.67 -14.68 5.61
CA SER A 94 19.87 -15.87 5.92
C SER A 94 18.39 -15.71 5.53
N PHE A 95 17.67 -16.81 5.35
CA PHE A 95 16.22 -16.81 5.10
C PHE A 95 15.46 -16.01 6.17
N SER A 96 15.80 -16.23 7.44
CA SER A 96 15.16 -15.54 8.55
C SER A 96 15.37 -14.01 8.49
N LYS A 97 16.59 -13.59 8.21
CA LYS A 97 16.94 -12.18 8.13
C LYS A 97 16.34 -11.49 6.91
N TYR A 98 16.31 -12.17 5.77
CA TYR A 98 15.63 -11.67 4.58
C TYR A 98 14.13 -11.45 4.84
N TYR A 99 13.46 -12.41 5.49
CA TYR A 99 12.07 -12.28 5.87
C TYR A 99 11.83 -11.14 6.86
N GLN A 100 12.72 -10.97 7.85
CA GLN A 100 12.65 -9.84 8.78
C GLN A 100 12.80 -8.48 8.06
N ILE A 101 13.73 -8.37 7.12
CA ILE A 101 13.90 -7.15 6.31
C ILE A 101 12.61 -6.85 5.54
N LEU A 102 12.00 -7.86 4.93
CA LEU A 102 10.74 -7.71 4.22
C LEU A 102 9.60 -7.24 5.15
N GLN A 103 9.51 -7.80 6.36
CA GLN A 103 8.53 -7.35 7.35
C GLN A 103 8.73 -5.89 7.76
N VAL A 104 9.98 -5.48 8.00
CA VAL A 104 10.31 -4.08 8.35
C VAL A 104 9.93 -3.14 7.21
N GLN A 105 10.23 -3.52 5.97
CA GLN A 105 9.87 -2.73 4.79
C GLN A 105 8.35 -2.57 4.64
N ILE A 106 7.60 -3.67 4.79
CA ILE A 106 6.13 -3.63 4.75
C ILE A 106 5.57 -2.72 5.86
N ALA A 107 6.13 -2.79 7.07
CA ALA A 107 5.70 -1.96 8.19
C ALA A 107 5.96 -0.47 7.92
N ALA A 108 7.15 -0.12 7.39
CA ALA A 108 7.50 1.26 7.04
C ALA A 108 6.62 1.82 5.91
N ASP A 109 6.36 1.02 4.89
CA ASP A 109 5.49 1.42 3.79
C ASP A 109 4.03 1.59 4.24
N LYS A 110 3.56 0.71 5.13
CA LYS A 110 2.24 0.87 5.75
C LYS A 110 2.13 2.19 6.51
N GLU A 111 3.11 2.51 7.35
CA GLU A 111 3.14 3.78 8.10
C GLU A 111 3.12 4.99 7.16
N SER A 112 3.91 4.94 6.07
CA SER A 112 3.93 5.98 5.04
C SER A 112 2.57 6.15 4.36
N VAL A 113 1.89 5.04 4.04
CA VAL A 113 0.55 5.07 3.42
C VAL A 113 -0.49 5.61 4.40
N ASP A 114 -0.47 5.18 5.66
CA ASP A 114 -1.38 5.66 6.70
C ASP A 114 -1.22 7.17 6.94
N PHE A 115 0.03 7.66 6.96
CA PHE A 115 0.31 9.10 7.04
C PHE A 115 -0.21 9.87 5.83
N LYS A 116 0.03 9.38 4.62
CA LYS A 116 -0.49 10.00 3.39
C LYS A 116 -2.02 10.02 3.37
N HIS A 117 -2.65 8.94 3.80
CA HIS A 117 -4.11 8.85 3.88
C HIS A 117 -4.69 9.87 4.87
N SER A 118 -4.12 9.98 6.08
CA SER A 118 -4.57 10.95 7.07
C SER A 118 -4.38 12.40 6.60
N THR A 119 -3.26 12.69 5.95
CA THR A 119 -2.99 14.00 5.34
C THR A 119 -4.01 14.33 4.24
N GLN A 120 -4.32 13.36 3.37
CA GLN A 120 -5.30 13.53 2.30
C GLN A 120 -6.71 13.79 2.85
N LEU A 121 -7.10 13.11 3.94
CA LEU A 121 -8.36 13.37 4.63
C LEU A 121 -8.42 14.80 5.18
N ALA A 122 -7.36 15.25 5.85
CA ALA A 122 -7.30 16.61 6.39
C ALA A 122 -7.37 17.69 5.30
N VAL A 123 -6.67 17.49 4.18
CA VAL A 123 -6.75 18.38 3.01
C VAL A 123 -8.16 18.38 2.43
N THR A 124 -8.78 17.22 2.28
CA THR A 124 -10.15 17.11 1.74
C THR A 124 -11.17 17.82 2.64
N GLU A 125 -11.04 17.67 3.96
CA GLU A 125 -11.90 18.35 4.92
C GLU A 125 -11.70 19.87 4.88
N SER A 126 -10.45 20.34 4.80
CA SER A 126 -10.13 21.76 4.64
C SER A 126 -10.72 22.34 3.36
N LEU A 127 -10.57 21.66 2.24
CA LEU A 127 -11.16 22.08 0.96
C LEU A 127 -12.68 22.11 1.02
N LYS A 128 -13.31 21.11 1.65
CA LYS A 128 -14.75 21.09 1.84
C LYS A 128 -15.24 22.26 2.69
N ASN A 129 -14.54 22.56 3.80
CA ASN A 129 -14.89 23.69 4.65
C ASN A 129 -14.74 25.04 3.90
N ASN A 130 -13.67 25.18 3.10
CA ASN A 130 -13.48 26.36 2.26
C ASN A 130 -14.58 26.48 1.18
N TYR A 131 -14.91 25.36 0.54
CA TYR A 131 -16.00 25.32 -0.44
C TYR A 131 -17.32 25.68 0.20
N ASP A 132 -17.65 25.12 1.35
CA ASP A 132 -18.86 25.42 2.11
C ASP A 132 -18.90 26.89 2.53
N ALA A 133 -17.78 27.50 2.93
CA ALA A 133 -17.69 28.91 3.30
C ALA A 133 -17.99 29.86 2.13
N ILE A 134 -17.63 29.45 0.90
CA ILE A 134 -17.87 30.27 -0.31
C ILE A 134 -19.26 30.02 -0.91
N THR A 135 -19.76 28.79 -0.84
CA THR A 135 -20.97 28.40 -1.57
C THR A 135 -22.23 28.30 -0.70
N LYS A 136 -22.07 28.11 0.61
CA LYS A 136 -23.24 28.11 1.51
C LYS A 136 -23.78 29.53 1.61
N VAL A 137 -25.02 29.66 1.16
CA VAL A 137 -25.81 30.88 1.38
C VAL A 137 -26.13 30.94 2.87
N ASP A 138 -25.68 32.04 3.52
CA ASP A 138 -26.09 32.33 4.89
C ASP A 138 -27.57 32.71 4.91
N LYS A 139 -28.39 31.82 5.44
CA LYS A 139 -29.83 32.01 5.50
C LYS A 139 -30.22 33.26 6.29
N ASP A 140 -29.43 33.60 7.29
CA ASP A 140 -29.70 34.78 8.12
C ASP A 140 -29.41 36.08 7.34
N GLU A 141 -28.33 36.10 6.54
CA GLU A 141 -28.03 37.22 5.65
C GLU A 141 -29.08 37.39 4.55
N GLU A 142 -29.51 36.27 3.93
CA GLU A 142 -30.58 36.36 2.92
C GLU A 142 -31.93 36.74 3.52
N MET A 143 -32.23 36.35 4.75
CA MET A 143 -33.44 36.79 5.46
C MET A 143 -33.39 38.28 5.75
N ILE A 144 -32.27 38.81 6.17
CA ILE A 144 -32.10 40.26 6.37
C ILE A 144 -32.32 41.02 5.05
N LYS A 145 -31.71 40.57 3.94
CA LYS A 145 -31.91 41.13 2.61
C LYS A 145 -33.39 41.10 2.21
N LEU A 146 -34.10 40.00 2.46
CA LEU A 146 -35.48 39.85 2.16
C LEU A 146 -36.36 40.85 2.94
N ILE A 147 -36.09 41.03 4.24
CA ILE A 147 -36.78 42.02 5.07
C ILE A 147 -36.51 43.48 4.53
N GLN A 148 -35.28 43.75 4.11
CA GLN A 148 -34.93 45.05 3.53
C GLN A 148 -35.71 45.29 2.20
N PHE A 149 -35.77 44.30 1.34
CA PHE A 149 -36.56 44.38 0.11
C PHE A 149 -38.07 44.56 0.37
N GLN A 150 -38.61 43.82 1.36
CA GLN A 150 -40.03 44.04 1.76
C GLN A 150 -40.29 45.45 2.25
N ALA A 151 -39.43 46.01 3.11
CA ALA A 151 -39.55 47.35 3.59
C ALA A 151 -39.44 48.37 2.47
N ALA A 152 -38.54 48.16 1.52
CA ALA A 152 -38.40 49.05 0.33
C ALA A 152 -39.65 48.95 -0.58
N TYR A 153 -40.21 47.74 -0.75
CA TYR A 153 -41.43 47.54 -1.52
C TYR A 153 -42.64 48.25 -0.89
N GLU A 154 -42.80 48.12 0.44
CA GLU A 154 -43.86 48.84 1.17
C GLU A 154 -43.71 50.36 1.09
N ALA A 155 -42.46 50.88 1.19
CA ALA A 155 -42.21 52.30 1.05
C ALA A 155 -42.56 52.82 -0.35
N ASN A 156 -42.20 52.05 -1.39
CA ASN A 156 -42.56 52.40 -2.77
C ASN A 156 -44.07 52.36 -3.01
N ALA A 157 -44.79 51.35 -2.44
CA ALA A 157 -46.24 51.29 -2.52
C ALA A 157 -46.91 52.51 -1.87
N LYS A 158 -46.39 52.97 -0.71
CA LYS A 158 -46.88 54.19 -0.06
C LYS A 158 -46.62 55.45 -0.90
N LEU A 159 -45.45 55.52 -1.57
CA LEU A 159 -45.14 56.63 -2.49
C LEU A 159 -46.14 56.67 -3.66
N ILE A 160 -46.46 55.52 -4.25
CA ILE A 160 -47.44 55.44 -5.33
C ILE A 160 -48.84 55.93 -4.84
N THR A 161 -49.26 55.46 -3.67
CA THR A 161 -50.55 55.93 -3.08
C THR A 161 -50.56 57.42 -2.85
N MET A 162 -49.46 57.99 -2.33
CA MET A 162 -49.32 59.44 -2.10
C MET A 162 -49.36 60.24 -3.41
N VAL A 163 -48.72 59.72 -4.47
CA VAL A 163 -48.79 60.35 -5.80
C VAL A 163 -50.19 60.29 -6.36
N ASP A 164 -50.91 59.21 -6.19
CA ASP A 164 -52.31 59.09 -6.61
C ASP A 164 -53.22 60.04 -5.86
N GLU A 165 -53.05 60.21 -4.55
CA GLU A 165 -53.79 61.17 -3.75
C GLU A 165 -53.53 62.63 -4.20
N MET A 166 -52.23 62.97 -4.48
CA MET A 166 -51.87 64.27 -5.01
C MET A 166 -52.50 64.52 -6.38
N LEU A 167 -52.47 63.53 -7.28
CA LEU A 167 -53.13 63.64 -8.58
C LEU A 167 -54.62 63.84 -8.47
N GLN A 168 -55.28 63.11 -7.59
CA GLN A 168 -56.74 63.31 -7.34
C GLN A 168 -57.04 64.67 -6.80
N THR A 169 -56.17 65.18 -5.90
CA THR A 169 -56.36 66.55 -5.35
C THR A 169 -56.21 67.60 -6.46
N ILE A 170 -55.21 67.47 -7.33
CA ILE A 170 -55.00 68.40 -8.46
C ILE A 170 -56.17 68.36 -9.44
N LEU A 171 -56.66 67.14 -9.75
CA LEU A 171 -57.82 66.98 -10.64
C LEU A 171 -59.09 67.54 -10.01
N GLY A 172 -59.25 67.45 -8.69
CA GLY A 172 -60.40 68.01 -7.92
C GLY A 172 -60.38 69.55 -7.89
N MET A 173 -59.20 70.18 -7.95
CA MET A 173 -59.07 71.67 -7.97
C MET A 173 -59.45 72.30 -9.33
N LYS A 174 -59.55 71.49 -10.40
CA LYS A 174 -59.91 71.93 -11.74
C LYS A 174 -61.42 71.98 -11.97
N ARG A 175 -62.21 71.69 -10.99
CA ARG A 175 -63.71 71.83 -10.99
C ARG A 175 -64.13 73.09 -10.22
#